data_b80f4b3d57632771c36b10a6a80674b7
#
_entry.id   b80f4b3d57632771c36b10a6a80674b7
#
_cell.length_a   1.000
_cell.length_b   1.000
_cell.length_c   1.000
_cell.angle_alpha   90.00
_cell.angle_beta   90.00
_cell.angle_gamma   90.00
#
_symmetry.space_group_name_H-M   'P 1'
#
loop_
_entity.id
_entity.type
_entity.pdbx_description
1 polymer ?
#
loop_
_entity_poly.entity_id
_entity_poly.type
_entity_poly.pdbx_seq_one_letter_code
_entity_poly.pdbx_strand_id
1 'polypeptide(L)'
;MNLLKILPLALIGLIAMPQANAIDIKQNNIDQCISGAVKYKVADQGTATKLCNCTIGVRSEMTIGQMWQIESYAQDKKDPSALPYVKKMQQDLQKCTSGLDLKQPQKPA
;
A
#
# COMPACT_ATOMS: atom_id res chain seq x y z
N MET A 1 16.41 -16.10 36.83
CA MET A 1 15.05 -16.49 37.21
C MET A 1 14.03 -15.40 36.91
N ASN A 2 14.33 -14.16 37.20
CA ASN A 2 13.41 -13.06 36.92
C ASN A 2 13.19 -12.83 35.43
N LEU A 3 14.17 -13.18 34.62
CA LEU A 3 14.08 -13.07 33.18
C LEU A 3 13.00 -13.96 32.57
N LEU A 4 12.77 -15.12 33.15
CA LEU A 4 11.75 -16.06 32.69
C LEU A 4 10.34 -15.54 32.98
N LYS A 5 10.17 -14.70 33.98
CA LYS A 5 8.88 -14.09 34.27
C LYS A 5 8.57 -12.89 33.35
N ILE A 6 9.59 -12.24 32.86
CA ILE A 6 9.44 -11.08 31.99
C ILE A 6 9.15 -11.49 30.56
N LEU A 7 9.75 -12.59 30.08
CA LEU A 7 9.58 -13.09 28.74
C LEU A 7 8.12 -13.37 28.34
N PRO A 8 7.30 -14.03 29.18
CA PRO A 8 5.90 -14.25 28.83
C PRO A 8 5.10 -12.96 28.67
N LEU A 9 5.43 -11.95 29.46
CA LEU A 9 4.75 -10.66 29.33
C LEU A 9 5.12 -9.93 28.06
N ALA A 10 6.38 -10.02 27.64
CA ALA A 10 6.83 -9.45 26.40
C ALA A 10 6.16 -10.13 25.19
N LEU A 11 6.00 -11.46 25.26
CA LEU A 11 5.32 -12.20 24.21
C LEU A 11 3.84 -11.84 24.12
N ILE A 12 3.18 -11.64 25.24
CA ILE A 12 1.78 -11.22 25.26
C ILE A 12 1.63 -9.83 24.64
N GLY A 13 2.56 -8.93 24.94
CA GLY A 13 2.56 -7.59 24.36
C GLY A 13 2.74 -7.63 22.84
N LEU A 14 3.59 -8.51 22.35
CA LEU A 14 3.81 -8.67 20.90
C LEU A 14 2.58 -9.26 20.21
N ILE A 15 1.88 -10.18 20.84
CA ILE A 15 0.67 -10.78 20.28
C ILE A 15 -0.47 -9.77 20.23
N ALA A 16 -0.52 -8.82 21.15
CA ALA A 16 -1.56 -7.80 21.17
C ALA A 16 -1.41 -6.80 20.02
N MET A 17 -0.19 -6.57 19.51
CA MET A 17 0.06 -5.63 18.43
C MET A 17 -0.56 -6.02 17.07
N PRO A 18 -0.54 -7.29 16.65
CA PRO A 18 -1.09 -7.65 15.33
C PRO A 18 -2.60 -7.60 15.24
N GLN A 19 -3.29 -7.24 16.27
CA GLN A 19 -4.75 -7.13 16.23
C GLN A 19 -5.23 -5.83 15.60
N ALA A 20 -4.32 -4.97 15.16
CA ALA A 20 -4.70 -3.87 14.28
C ALA A 20 -5.41 -4.46 13.06
N ASN A 21 -6.66 -4.10 12.86
CA ASN A 21 -7.47 -4.62 11.77
C ASN A 21 -6.86 -4.28 10.43
N ALA A 22 -6.92 -5.21 9.47
CA ALA A 22 -6.50 -4.94 8.11
C ALA A 22 -7.24 -3.74 7.51
N ILE A 23 -8.48 -3.51 7.92
CA ILE A 23 -9.28 -2.34 7.52
C ILE A 23 -8.62 -1.05 8.00
N ASP A 24 -8.15 -1.01 9.24
CA ASP A 24 -7.47 0.16 9.80
C ASP A 24 -6.16 0.45 9.09
N ILE A 25 -5.41 -0.60 8.76
CA ILE A 25 -4.16 -0.47 8.01
C ILE A 25 -4.43 0.10 6.61
N LYS A 26 -5.46 -0.39 5.94
CA LYS A 26 -5.85 0.09 4.63
C LYS A 26 -6.25 1.56 4.69
N GLN A 27 -7.09 1.93 5.65
CA GLN A 27 -7.53 3.32 5.82
C GLN A 27 -6.36 4.23 6.14
N ASN A 28 -5.45 3.80 7.00
CA ASN A 28 -4.25 4.54 7.33
C ASN A 28 -3.37 4.77 6.09
N ASN A 29 -3.23 3.76 5.24
CA ASN A 29 -2.49 3.89 3.98
C ASN A 29 -3.16 4.88 3.04
N ILE A 30 -4.49 4.87 2.96
CA ILE A 30 -5.25 5.83 2.16
C ILE A 30 -5.00 7.25 2.69
N ASP A 31 -5.09 7.45 3.99
CA ASP A 31 -4.89 8.76 4.61
C ASP A 31 -3.49 9.30 4.38
N GLN A 32 -2.47 8.44 4.49
CA GLN A 32 -1.09 8.82 4.20
C GLN A 32 -0.88 9.16 2.73
N CYS A 33 -1.53 8.41 1.84
CA CYS A 33 -1.49 8.66 0.41
C CYS A 33 -2.08 10.04 0.08
N ILE A 34 -3.24 10.35 0.64
CA ILE A 34 -3.92 11.64 0.43
C ILE A 34 -3.04 12.78 0.95
N SER A 35 -2.55 12.63 2.17
CA SER A 35 -1.69 13.61 2.81
C SER A 35 -0.44 13.90 1.99
N GLY A 36 0.21 12.84 1.49
CA GLY A 36 1.38 12.98 0.64
C GLY A 36 1.08 13.65 -0.69
N ALA A 37 -0.01 13.27 -1.34
CA ALA A 37 -0.41 13.85 -2.62
C ALA A 37 -0.69 15.35 -2.49
N VAL A 38 -1.35 15.77 -1.43
CA VAL A 38 -1.62 17.19 -1.16
C VAL A 38 -0.34 17.93 -0.79
N LYS A 39 0.49 17.32 0.07
CA LYS A 39 1.74 17.92 0.53
C LYS A 39 2.70 18.19 -0.62
N TYR A 40 2.84 17.26 -1.55
CA TYR A 40 3.73 17.40 -2.70
C TYR A 40 3.04 18.01 -3.91
N LYS A 41 1.84 18.53 -3.75
CA LYS A 41 1.07 19.25 -4.78
C LYS A 41 0.82 18.41 -6.04
N VAL A 42 0.72 17.11 -5.88
CA VAL A 42 0.34 16.19 -6.97
C VAL A 42 -1.12 16.38 -7.33
N ALA A 43 -1.98 16.60 -6.34
CA ALA A 43 -3.41 16.74 -6.53
C ALA A 43 -4.02 17.53 -5.36
N ASP A 44 -5.20 18.11 -5.59
CA ASP A 44 -5.97 18.72 -4.51
C ASP A 44 -6.60 17.62 -3.64
N GLN A 45 -7.23 18.01 -2.54
CA GLN A 45 -7.79 17.08 -1.55
C GLN A 45 -8.81 16.13 -2.19
N GLY A 46 -9.73 16.65 -3.00
CA GLY A 46 -10.77 15.84 -3.62
C GLY A 46 -10.21 14.87 -4.65
N THR A 47 -9.30 15.31 -5.49
CA THR A 47 -8.64 14.49 -6.51
C THR A 47 -7.76 13.44 -5.84
N ALA A 48 -6.99 13.83 -4.81
CA ALA A 48 -6.15 12.92 -4.06
C ALA A 48 -6.98 11.82 -3.39
N THR A 49 -8.14 12.15 -2.85
CA THR A 49 -9.04 11.18 -2.23
C THR A 49 -9.49 10.13 -3.24
N LYS A 50 -9.90 10.55 -4.42
CA LYS A 50 -10.31 9.62 -5.49
C LYS A 50 -9.14 8.74 -5.93
N LEU A 51 -7.98 9.34 -6.17
CA LEU A 51 -6.80 8.62 -6.61
C LEU A 51 -6.36 7.59 -5.59
N CYS A 52 -6.24 7.98 -4.32
CA CYS A 52 -5.73 7.12 -3.27
C CYS A 52 -6.70 5.98 -2.93
N ASN A 53 -8.00 6.24 -2.90
CA ASN A 53 -8.99 5.19 -2.68
C ASN A 53 -8.94 4.17 -3.81
N CYS A 54 -8.83 4.63 -5.06
CA CYS A 54 -8.78 3.75 -6.22
C CYS A 54 -7.49 2.91 -6.24
N THR A 55 -6.33 3.54 -6.13
CA THR A 55 -5.04 2.85 -6.24
C THR A 55 -4.80 1.87 -5.10
N ILE A 56 -5.11 2.25 -3.88
CA ILE A 56 -4.94 1.36 -2.73
C ILE A 56 -5.97 0.24 -2.77
N GLY A 57 -7.18 0.51 -3.25
CA GLY A 57 -8.19 -0.52 -3.49
C GLY A 57 -7.71 -1.58 -4.48
N VAL A 58 -7.13 -1.16 -5.60
CA VAL A 58 -6.57 -2.09 -6.61
C VAL A 58 -5.47 -2.94 -5.99
N ARG A 59 -4.54 -2.32 -5.27
CA ARG A 59 -3.41 -3.04 -4.66
C ARG A 59 -3.86 -4.00 -3.57
N SER A 60 -4.92 -3.67 -2.84
CA SER A 60 -5.40 -4.52 -1.75
C SER A 60 -6.04 -5.82 -2.24
N GLU A 61 -6.37 -5.92 -3.53
CA GLU A 61 -6.88 -7.15 -4.12
C GLU A 61 -5.78 -8.20 -4.34
N MET A 62 -4.52 -7.81 -4.25
CA MET A 62 -3.40 -8.72 -4.46
C MET A 62 -3.24 -9.65 -3.27
N THR A 63 -3.09 -10.96 -3.55
CA THR A 63 -2.84 -11.97 -2.51
C THR A 63 -1.37 -11.99 -2.11
N ILE A 64 -1.07 -12.56 -0.94
CA ILE A 64 0.30 -12.75 -0.48
C ILE A 64 1.08 -13.62 -1.46
N GLY A 65 0.46 -14.69 -1.98
CA GLY A 65 1.10 -15.56 -2.97
C GLY A 65 1.47 -14.81 -4.24
N GLN A 66 0.60 -13.90 -4.70
CA GLN A 66 0.88 -13.07 -5.86
C GLN A 66 2.05 -12.11 -5.60
N MET A 67 2.11 -11.52 -4.42
CA MET A 67 3.25 -10.65 -4.05
C MET A 67 4.56 -11.42 -4.04
N TRP A 68 4.55 -12.64 -3.50
CA TRP A 68 5.75 -13.50 -3.49
C TRP A 68 6.17 -13.90 -4.90
N GLN A 69 5.21 -14.15 -5.79
CA GLN A 69 5.52 -14.48 -7.18
C GLN A 69 6.18 -13.30 -7.89
N ILE A 70 5.69 -12.08 -7.66
CA ILE A 70 6.30 -10.87 -8.23
C ILE A 70 7.74 -10.73 -7.72
N GLU A 71 7.96 -10.92 -6.43
CA GLU A 71 9.29 -10.83 -5.83
C GLU A 71 10.22 -11.89 -6.41
N SER A 72 9.74 -13.13 -6.56
CA SER A 72 10.50 -14.22 -7.15
C SER A 72 10.90 -13.91 -8.59
N TYR A 73 9.99 -13.36 -9.38
CA TYR A 73 10.30 -12.93 -10.74
C TYR A 73 11.38 -11.87 -10.76
N ALA A 74 11.31 -10.90 -9.87
CA ALA A 74 12.29 -9.83 -9.77
C ALA A 74 13.68 -10.40 -9.40
N GLN A 75 13.73 -11.35 -8.48
CA GLN A 75 14.98 -12.01 -8.09
C GLN A 75 15.60 -12.81 -9.25
N ASP A 76 14.76 -13.43 -10.08
CA ASP A 76 15.21 -14.19 -11.25
C ASP A 76 15.47 -13.29 -12.46
N LYS A 77 15.41 -11.98 -12.30
CA LYS A 77 15.59 -10.98 -13.36
C LYS A 77 14.56 -11.13 -14.48
N LYS A 78 13.40 -11.67 -14.16
CA LYS A 78 12.27 -11.73 -15.08
C LYS A 78 11.37 -10.50 -14.86
N ASP A 79 10.66 -10.12 -15.92
CA ASP A 79 9.75 -8.97 -15.84
C ASP A 79 8.43 -9.38 -15.19
N PRO A 80 8.11 -8.87 -13.98
CA PRO A 80 6.83 -9.18 -13.35
C PRO A 80 5.62 -8.74 -14.17
N SER A 81 5.78 -7.75 -15.05
CA SER A 81 4.70 -7.28 -15.93
C SER A 81 4.23 -8.35 -16.92
N ALA A 82 4.99 -9.44 -17.09
CA ALA A 82 4.57 -10.56 -17.91
C ALA A 82 3.44 -11.38 -17.28
N LEU A 83 3.27 -11.29 -15.96
CA LEU A 83 2.21 -12.00 -15.25
C LEU A 83 0.83 -11.40 -15.58
N PRO A 84 -0.19 -12.25 -15.91
CA PRO A 84 -1.51 -11.72 -16.31
C PRO A 84 -2.16 -10.83 -15.26
N TYR A 85 -2.08 -11.21 -13.98
CA TYR A 85 -2.70 -10.41 -12.92
C TYR A 85 -1.96 -9.09 -12.68
N VAL A 86 -0.65 -9.03 -12.95
CA VAL A 86 0.10 -7.78 -12.88
C VAL A 86 -0.30 -6.85 -14.01
N LYS A 87 -0.48 -7.38 -15.23
CA LYS A 87 -0.97 -6.59 -16.36
C LYS A 87 -2.35 -6.01 -16.07
N LYS A 88 -3.24 -6.82 -15.51
CA LYS A 88 -4.57 -6.36 -15.14
C LYS A 88 -4.50 -5.26 -14.08
N MET A 89 -3.65 -5.45 -13.07
CA MET A 89 -3.47 -4.46 -12.00
C MET A 89 -2.96 -3.14 -12.58
N GLN A 90 -2.00 -3.19 -13.51
CA GLN A 90 -1.48 -1.99 -14.16
C GLN A 90 -2.56 -1.26 -14.95
N GLN A 91 -3.41 -2.00 -15.66
CA GLN A 91 -4.54 -1.44 -16.38
C GLN A 91 -5.52 -0.77 -15.42
N ASP A 92 -5.83 -1.43 -14.31
CA ASP A 92 -6.73 -0.88 -13.29
C ASP A 92 -6.15 0.38 -12.66
N LEU A 93 -4.84 0.40 -12.41
CA LEU A 93 -4.16 1.60 -11.89
C LEU A 93 -4.19 2.75 -12.90
N GLN A 94 -4.04 2.46 -14.19
CA GLN A 94 -4.18 3.49 -15.22
C GLN A 94 -5.58 4.09 -15.23
N LYS A 95 -6.60 3.27 -15.04
CA LYS A 95 -7.97 3.76 -14.93
C LYS A 95 -8.15 4.68 -13.71
N CYS A 96 -7.43 4.41 -12.63
CA CYS A 96 -7.47 5.27 -11.45
C CYS A 96 -6.98 6.69 -11.73
N THR A 97 -6.04 6.85 -12.64
CA THR A 97 -5.48 8.17 -12.98
C THR A 97 -6.21 8.84 -14.15
N SER A 98 -6.99 8.08 -14.90
CA SER A 98 -7.69 8.59 -16.07
C SER A 98 -8.71 9.65 -15.68
N GLY A 99 -8.66 10.80 -16.32
CA GLY A 99 -9.58 11.90 -16.05
C GLY A 99 -9.26 12.71 -14.81
N LEU A 100 -8.20 12.38 -14.07
CA LEU A 100 -7.78 13.16 -12.91
C LEU A 100 -6.71 14.17 -13.32
N ASP A 101 -6.80 15.37 -12.74
CA ASP A 101 -5.79 16.42 -12.93
C ASP A 101 -4.65 16.20 -11.94
N LEU A 102 -3.62 15.50 -12.39
CA LEU A 102 -2.46 15.15 -11.57
C LEU A 102 -1.24 15.93 -12.05
N LYS A 103 -0.45 16.41 -11.11
CA LYS A 103 0.78 17.15 -11.36
C LYS A 103 1.97 16.35 -10.85
N GLN A 104 3.16 16.67 -11.36
CA GLN A 104 4.37 16.05 -10.85
C GLN A 104 4.62 16.50 -9.42
N PRO A 105 5.16 15.61 -8.56
CA PRO A 105 5.45 15.97 -7.17
C PRO A 105 6.39 17.16 -7.09
N GLN A 106 6.08 18.08 -6.19
CA GLN A 106 6.89 19.27 -5.93
C GLN A 106 7.35 19.24 -4.49
N LYS A 107 8.55 19.75 -4.24
CA LYS A 107 9.05 19.84 -2.87
C LYS A 107 8.12 20.73 -2.05
N PRO A 108 7.79 20.35 -0.81
CA PRO A 108 7.01 21.20 0.08
C PRO A 108 7.78 22.50 0.33
N ALA A 109 7.04 23.57 0.41
CA ALA A 109 7.63 24.89 0.69
C ALA A 109 8.20 24.93 2.11
#